data_dbdc95a2ce6de065f046fb89e1a4771f
#
_entry.id   dbdc95a2ce6de065f046fb89e1a4771f
#
_cell.length_a   1.000
_cell.length_b   1.000
_cell.length_c   1.000
_cell.angle_alpha   90.00
_cell.angle_beta   90.00
_cell.angle_gamma   90.00
#
_symmetry.space_group_name_H-M   'P 1'
#
loop_
_entity.id
_entity.type
_entity.pdbx_description
1 polymer ?
#
loop_
_entity_poly.entity_id
_entity_poly.type
_entity_poly.pdbx_seq_one_letter_code
_entity_poly.pdbx_strand_id
1 'polypeptide(L)'
;MEKKFVPENSRSYTPVGEYASKILTGIKKHWYIIAVLAGICCVGFTLYSYSAYAPQYTAAATFTVTPKGDSLSAYTSISSNASTQQLEKTFPYIITSAPLTRVVAEDLGLSDVPGTLTATAVEDTNLFTITVTSSNYETAYNVLKSVINNYPSVAEYVVGATDLVLVVPPSASSTPINPISYREKALIGTAVGALLGLLIVFFLENLNHTVRHPDEIRKLLNNQRLGSIVKVVKKKSSHSTGSLTIDDAHTDPRFKESVFSIRNKIIKLCADQKINSVMVASTTTNEGKTTVAANLAIALAKKHYRTVIIDCDLRNPTVRQQLNIPESCSLGIVDVITGTCSLQDAIVKTKKNGLYVLPGTIPVNNASELMGSKQLADLVAALEKIFDYVVIDAPPVGIVSDALEMKDYVGGLVFVVRQDYAKVSKILDSISLFGYSKIKILGCIFNMASGVLSTRGYGRYGYNSYGGYGSYGSYGYGRYGYGYGQYGDYYGNEENSQVEDASYTDSDSADED
;
A
#
# COMPACT_ATOMS: atom_id res chain seq x y z
N MET A 1 -2.26 -31.92 -37.00
CA MET A 1 -1.15 -30.97 -36.78
C MET A 1 -1.63 -29.88 -35.86
N GLU A 2 -1.47 -30.09 -34.56
CA GLU A 2 -1.81 -29.11 -33.52
C GLU A 2 -0.69 -28.08 -33.39
N LYS A 3 -1.00 -26.83 -33.68
CA LYS A 3 -0.09 -25.72 -33.41
C LYS A 3 -0.07 -25.45 -31.91
N LYS A 4 1.00 -25.91 -31.24
CA LYS A 4 1.37 -25.42 -29.88
C LYS A 4 1.51 -23.92 -29.91
N PHE A 5 0.61 -23.23 -29.20
CA PHE A 5 0.69 -21.81 -28.94
C PHE A 5 1.76 -21.60 -27.87
N VAL A 6 2.93 -21.12 -28.27
CA VAL A 6 3.97 -20.63 -27.37
C VAL A 6 3.57 -19.19 -26.99
N PRO A 7 3.41 -18.87 -25.72
CA PRO A 7 3.11 -17.47 -25.35
C PRO A 7 4.36 -16.64 -25.60
N GLU A 8 4.23 -15.72 -26.53
CA GLU A 8 5.18 -14.65 -26.79
C GLU A 8 5.36 -13.81 -25.51
N ASN A 9 6.60 -13.72 -25.08
CA ASN A 9 7.06 -13.01 -23.89
C ASN A 9 6.73 -11.51 -23.99
N SER A 10 5.48 -11.12 -23.76
CA SER A 10 5.11 -9.72 -23.64
C SER A 10 5.60 -9.21 -22.28
N ARG A 11 6.77 -8.57 -22.25
CA ARG A 11 7.16 -7.66 -21.18
C ARG A 11 6.02 -6.65 -21.03
N SER A 12 5.14 -6.89 -20.05
CA SER A 12 4.07 -5.96 -19.72
C SER A 12 4.71 -4.67 -19.21
N TYR A 13 4.70 -3.64 -20.02
CA TYR A 13 4.87 -2.26 -19.57
C TYR A 13 3.71 -1.97 -18.61
N THR A 14 3.94 -2.19 -17.32
CA THR A 14 3.06 -1.64 -16.30
C THR A 14 3.36 -0.16 -16.23
N PRO A 15 2.38 0.72 -16.48
CA PRO A 15 2.63 2.16 -16.40
C PRO A 15 3.10 2.52 -14.99
N VAL A 16 4.08 3.41 -14.90
CA VAL A 16 4.72 3.85 -13.65
C VAL A 16 3.69 4.21 -12.56
N GLY A 17 2.50 4.71 -12.97
CA GLY A 17 1.39 5.01 -12.07
C GLY A 17 0.79 3.80 -11.34
N GLU A 18 0.83 2.60 -11.91
CA GLU A 18 0.35 1.38 -11.23
C GLU A 18 1.34 0.91 -10.16
N TYR A 19 2.65 1.03 -10.42
CA TYR A 19 3.67 0.74 -9.40
C TYR A 19 3.60 1.73 -8.23
N ALA A 20 3.44 3.02 -8.51
CA ALA A 20 3.29 4.03 -7.47
C ALA A 20 2.04 3.77 -6.61
N SER A 21 0.91 3.40 -7.20
CA SER A 21 -0.31 3.06 -6.45
C SER A 21 -0.15 1.80 -5.59
N LYS A 22 0.59 0.79 -6.07
CA LYS A 22 0.92 -0.43 -5.31
C LYS A 22 1.74 -0.09 -4.06
N ILE A 23 2.80 0.70 -4.23
CA ILE A 23 3.67 1.11 -3.12
C ILE A 23 2.88 1.94 -2.10
N LEU A 24 2.07 2.91 -2.55
CA LEU A 24 1.24 3.73 -1.66
C LEU A 24 0.22 2.89 -0.85
N THR A 25 -0.37 1.89 -1.48
CA THR A 25 -1.29 0.97 -0.79
C THR A 25 -0.55 0.10 0.22
N GLY A 26 0.63 -0.40 -0.14
CA GLY A 26 1.51 -1.16 0.74
C GLY A 26 1.95 -0.34 1.96
N ILE A 27 2.36 0.90 1.76
CA ILE A 27 2.74 1.82 2.85
C ILE A 27 1.55 2.05 3.79
N LYS A 28 0.34 2.31 3.26
CA LYS A 28 -0.87 2.49 4.09
C LYS A 28 -1.24 1.24 4.90
N LYS A 29 -0.99 0.06 4.36
CA LYS A 29 -1.30 -1.22 4.99
C LYS A 29 -0.28 -1.61 6.05
N HIS A 30 1.01 -1.34 5.80
CA HIS A 30 2.14 -1.79 6.61
C HIS A 30 2.96 -0.65 7.22
N TRP A 31 2.38 0.56 7.39
CA TRP A 31 3.06 1.73 7.94
C TRP A 31 3.71 1.48 9.31
N TYR A 32 3.12 0.59 10.10
CA TYR A 32 3.63 0.21 11.41
C TYR A 32 5.01 -0.46 11.35
N ILE A 33 5.32 -1.22 10.28
CA ILE A 33 6.64 -1.82 10.07
C ILE A 33 7.68 -0.73 9.92
N ILE A 34 7.38 0.31 9.14
CA ILE A 34 8.27 1.45 8.91
C ILE A 34 8.49 2.20 10.23
N ALA A 35 7.42 2.46 10.99
CA ALA A 35 7.50 3.17 12.27
C ALA A 35 8.31 2.38 13.32
N VAL A 36 8.10 1.08 13.44
CA VAL A 36 8.83 0.23 14.38
C VAL A 36 10.31 0.17 14.04
N LEU A 37 10.66 -0.05 12.77
CA LEU A 37 12.07 -0.10 12.34
C LEU A 37 12.75 1.25 12.49
N ALA A 38 12.08 2.35 12.18
CA ALA A 38 12.60 3.69 12.41
C ALA A 38 12.90 3.93 13.89
N GLY A 39 12.00 3.50 14.79
CA GLY A 39 12.19 3.59 16.24
C GLY A 39 13.35 2.74 16.75
N ILE A 40 13.45 1.48 16.32
CA ILE A 40 14.54 0.58 16.71
C ILE A 40 15.89 1.12 16.24
N CYS A 41 15.99 1.56 14.98
CA CYS A 41 17.23 2.12 14.44
C CYS A 41 17.60 3.45 15.09
N CYS A 42 16.62 4.31 15.41
CA CYS A 42 16.84 5.56 16.15
C CYS A 42 17.49 5.29 17.50
N VAL A 43 16.91 4.38 18.29
CA VAL A 43 17.44 4.02 19.62
C VAL A 43 18.78 3.30 19.48
N GLY A 44 18.89 2.34 18.59
CA GLY A 44 20.13 1.58 18.38
C GLY A 44 21.30 2.47 17.95
N PHE A 45 21.07 3.39 17.02
CA PHE A 45 22.12 4.28 16.52
C PHE A 45 22.53 5.32 17.55
N THR A 46 21.59 5.83 18.36
CA THR A 46 21.91 6.74 19.48
C THR A 46 22.68 6.03 20.60
N LEU A 47 22.30 4.81 20.97
CA LEU A 47 23.03 4.01 21.96
C LEU A 47 24.43 3.64 21.46
N TYR A 48 24.58 3.23 20.21
CA TYR A 48 25.87 2.97 19.60
C TYR A 48 26.75 4.22 19.62
N SER A 49 26.21 5.37 19.22
CA SER A 49 26.95 6.63 19.22
C SER A 49 27.35 7.07 20.63
N TYR A 50 26.52 6.79 21.63
CA TYR A 50 26.85 7.03 23.03
C TYR A 50 27.99 6.12 23.51
N SER A 51 27.93 4.85 23.20
CA SER A 51 28.93 3.85 23.58
C SER A 51 30.31 4.07 22.91
N ALA A 52 30.31 4.56 21.67
CA ALA A 52 31.52 4.82 20.89
C ALA A 52 32.10 6.22 21.11
N TYR A 53 31.46 7.02 21.95
CA TYR A 53 31.89 8.40 22.18
C TYR A 53 33.10 8.48 23.07
N ALA A 54 34.17 9.09 22.56
CA ALA A 54 35.35 9.47 23.32
C ALA A 54 35.45 11.00 23.40
N PRO A 55 35.15 11.62 24.56
CA PRO A 55 35.27 13.05 24.72
C PRO A 55 36.72 13.50 24.59
N GLN A 56 36.93 14.63 23.92
CA GLN A 56 38.25 15.25 23.79
C GLN A 56 38.19 16.67 24.40
N TYR A 57 39.17 16.94 25.23
CA TYR A 57 39.33 18.23 25.92
C TYR A 57 40.64 18.89 25.49
N THR A 58 40.63 20.20 25.43
CA THR A 58 41.83 20.97 25.07
C THR A 58 42.28 21.86 26.18
N ALA A 59 43.59 21.94 26.36
CA ALA A 59 44.23 22.99 27.12
C ALA A 59 45.15 23.79 26.20
N ALA A 60 45.13 25.10 26.29
CA ALA A 60 45.96 25.97 25.46
C ALA A 60 46.64 27.09 26.28
N ALA A 61 47.83 27.48 25.82
CA ALA A 61 48.53 28.63 26.31
C ALA A 61 49.25 29.34 25.16
N THR A 62 49.29 30.67 25.21
CA THR A 62 49.98 31.47 24.20
C THR A 62 51.12 32.24 24.85
N PHE A 63 52.26 32.24 24.24
CA PHE A 63 53.48 32.88 24.75
C PHE A 63 54.31 33.43 23.58
N THR A 64 55.23 34.35 23.96
CA THR A 64 56.30 34.77 23.06
C THR A 64 57.60 34.06 23.44
N VAL A 65 58.44 33.78 22.44
CA VAL A 65 59.77 33.20 22.65
C VAL A 65 60.78 34.30 22.46
N THR A 66 61.58 34.55 23.53
CA THR A 66 62.66 35.58 23.53
C THR A 66 63.99 34.95 23.85
N PRO A 67 65.11 35.37 23.19
CA PRO A 67 66.45 34.91 23.54
C PRO A 67 66.78 35.36 24.97
N LYS A 68 67.45 34.49 25.76
CA LYS A 68 67.86 34.78 27.13
C LYS A 68 69.01 35.82 27.14
N GLY A 69 68.74 36.99 27.76
CA GLY A 69 69.70 38.05 27.88
C GLY A 69 69.30 39.41 27.30
N ASP A 70 68.28 39.51 26.55
CA ASP A 70 67.81 40.79 25.94
C ASP A 70 66.55 41.29 26.59
N SER A 71 66.68 41.86 27.79
CA SER A 71 65.54 42.36 28.58
C SER A 71 64.93 43.67 28.05
N LEU A 72 65.44 44.28 27.00
CA LEU A 72 64.96 45.56 26.47
C LEU A 72 64.42 45.53 25.04
N SER A 73 64.43 44.43 24.34
CA SER A 73 64.08 44.41 22.89
C SER A 73 62.83 43.61 22.52
N ALA A 74 62.01 43.24 23.50
CA ALA A 74 60.76 42.51 23.18
C ALA A 74 59.79 43.27 22.24
N TYR A 75 59.95 44.60 22.14
CA TYR A 75 59.15 45.43 21.22
C TYR A 75 59.90 45.98 20.00
N THR A 76 61.24 45.88 19.96
CA THR A 76 62.04 46.50 18.89
C THR A 76 62.69 45.54 17.93
N SER A 77 62.63 44.22 18.15
CA SER A 77 63.18 43.22 17.25
C SER A 77 62.23 42.63 16.22
N ILE A 78 61.16 43.38 15.92
CA ILE A 78 60.26 43.06 14.76
C ILE A 78 61.00 43.19 13.41
N SER A 79 62.27 43.60 13.42
CA SER A 79 63.00 43.91 12.18
C SER A 79 64.04 42.89 11.75
N SER A 80 64.17 41.73 12.42
CA SER A 80 64.98 40.64 11.87
C SER A 80 64.12 39.46 11.40
N ASN A 81 63.49 39.65 10.28
CA ASN A 81 62.58 38.66 9.64
C ASN A 81 63.16 37.23 9.52
N ALA A 82 64.45 37.05 9.48
CA ALA A 82 65.07 35.75 9.33
C ALA A 82 65.01 34.88 10.60
N SER A 83 65.24 35.48 11.78
CA SER A 83 65.26 34.73 13.05
C SER A 83 63.83 34.38 13.50
N THR A 84 62.87 35.28 13.29
CA THR A 84 61.45 35.04 13.59
C THR A 84 60.85 33.95 12.69
N GLN A 85 61.15 34.00 11.40
CA GLN A 85 60.73 32.95 10.46
C GLN A 85 61.35 31.58 10.74
N GLN A 86 62.59 31.56 11.23
CA GLN A 86 63.25 30.31 11.61
C GLN A 86 62.64 29.72 12.88
N LEU A 87 62.33 30.56 13.89
CA LEU A 87 61.66 30.16 15.11
C LEU A 87 60.20 29.67 14.80
N GLU A 88 59.48 30.38 13.97
CA GLU A 88 58.17 30.00 13.52
C GLU A 88 58.13 28.55 12.93
N LYS A 89 59.12 28.19 12.13
CA LYS A 89 59.25 26.85 11.53
C LYS A 89 59.75 25.80 12.51
N THR A 90 60.67 26.14 13.40
CA THR A 90 61.30 25.17 14.31
C THR A 90 60.55 24.93 15.61
N PHE A 91 59.82 25.89 16.11
CA PHE A 91 59.08 25.76 17.36
C PHE A 91 58.05 24.61 17.40
N PRO A 92 57.20 24.41 16.39
CA PRO A 92 56.30 23.26 16.35
C PRO A 92 57.04 21.90 16.41
N TYR A 93 58.20 21.80 15.77
CA TYR A 93 59.02 20.58 15.79
C TYR A 93 59.65 20.32 17.17
N ILE A 94 60.04 21.34 17.90
CA ILE A 94 60.58 21.16 19.24
C ILE A 94 59.51 20.68 20.20
N ILE A 95 58.31 21.31 20.15
CA ILE A 95 57.19 20.96 21.01
C ILE A 95 56.71 19.52 20.77
N THR A 96 56.74 19.06 19.53
CA THR A 96 56.33 17.68 19.17
C THR A 96 57.49 16.70 19.17
N SER A 97 58.68 17.13 19.55
CA SER A 97 59.88 16.32 19.51
C SER A 97 59.89 15.20 20.56
N ALA A 98 60.48 14.04 20.19
CA ALA A 98 60.62 12.90 21.11
C ALA A 98 61.37 13.23 22.41
N PRO A 99 62.43 14.08 22.42
CA PRO A 99 63.09 14.49 23.66
C PRO A 99 62.14 15.20 24.61
N LEU A 100 61.33 16.17 24.13
CA LEU A 100 60.41 16.92 24.99
C LEU A 100 59.27 16.05 25.49
N THR A 101 58.65 15.27 24.61
CA THR A 101 57.57 14.37 25.00
C THR A 101 58.02 13.34 26.05
N ARG A 102 59.26 12.88 25.96
CA ARG A 102 59.84 11.97 26.94
C ARG A 102 60.06 12.62 28.29
N VAL A 103 60.62 13.81 28.33
CA VAL A 103 60.81 14.57 29.58
C VAL A 103 59.46 14.89 30.23
N VAL A 104 58.45 15.27 29.44
CA VAL A 104 57.09 15.53 29.93
C VAL A 104 56.45 14.25 30.49
N ALA A 105 56.63 13.13 29.84
CA ALA A 105 56.13 11.84 30.33
C ALA A 105 56.78 11.42 31.64
N GLU A 106 58.13 11.60 31.76
CA GLU A 106 58.88 11.33 32.98
C GLU A 106 58.46 12.26 34.13
N ASP A 107 58.25 13.57 33.87
CA ASP A 107 57.77 14.56 34.87
C ASP A 107 56.37 14.21 35.39
N LEU A 108 55.54 13.65 34.54
CA LEU A 108 54.18 13.21 34.91
C LEU A 108 54.09 11.79 35.49
N GLY A 109 55.25 11.06 35.53
CA GLY A 109 55.32 9.68 35.99
C GLY A 109 54.62 8.68 35.09
N LEU A 110 54.53 8.97 33.78
CA LEU A 110 53.83 8.16 32.77
C LEU A 110 54.83 7.55 31.78
N SER A 111 54.48 6.49 31.12
CA SER A 111 55.27 5.86 30.06
C SER A 111 55.23 6.63 28.74
N ASP A 112 54.17 7.41 28.52
CA ASP A 112 53.98 8.21 27.32
C ASP A 112 53.08 9.40 27.63
N VAL A 113 53.08 10.45 26.80
CA VAL A 113 52.23 11.64 26.99
C VAL A 113 50.77 11.31 26.62
N PRO A 114 49.82 11.43 27.56
CA PRO A 114 48.42 11.08 27.31
C PRO A 114 47.70 12.18 26.52
N GLY A 115 47.80 12.13 25.19
CA GLY A 115 47.16 13.06 24.28
C GLY A 115 48.07 13.51 23.13
N THR A 116 47.56 14.43 22.33
CA THR A 116 48.26 15.03 21.21
C THR A 116 48.71 16.44 21.52
N LEU A 117 49.98 16.74 21.32
CA LEU A 117 50.53 18.08 21.39
C LEU A 117 50.56 18.68 19.99
N THR A 118 50.05 19.90 19.87
CA THR A 118 50.17 20.73 18.67
C THR A 118 50.68 22.10 19.03
N ALA A 119 51.51 22.65 18.18
CA ALA A 119 51.97 24.04 18.35
C ALA A 119 51.70 24.77 17.04
N THR A 120 51.13 25.96 17.16
CA THR A 120 50.86 26.86 16.03
C THR A 120 51.54 28.19 16.27
N ALA A 121 52.24 28.68 15.27
CA ALA A 121 52.77 30.02 15.23
C ALA A 121 51.77 30.95 14.54
N VAL A 122 51.66 32.19 14.99
CA VAL A 122 50.89 33.21 14.29
C VAL A 122 51.82 33.89 13.28
N GLU A 123 51.47 33.80 12.01
CA GLU A 123 52.26 34.34 10.89
C GLU A 123 52.71 35.80 11.17
N ASP A 124 53.95 36.11 10.81
CA ASP A 124 54.56 37.43 10.98
C ASP A 124 54.64 37.94 12.42
N THR A 125 54.54 37.05 13.41
CA THR A 125 54.66 37.40 14.84
C THR A 125 55.54 36.42 15.57
N ASN A 126 55.97 36.75 16.79
CA ASN A 126 56.65 35.85 17.70
C ASN A 126 55.71 35.18 18.71
N LEU A 127 54.40 35.15 18.38
CA LEU A 127 53.37 34.52 19.20
C LEU A 127 53.20 33.05 18.82
N PHE A 128 53.26 32.20 19.81
CA PHE A 128 53.11 30.76 19.67
C PHE A 128 52.00 30.29 20.62
N THR A 129 51.16 29.39 20.10
CA THR A 129 50.13 28.74 20.91
C THR A 129 50.42 27.25 20.98
N ILE A 130 50.61 26.71 22.17
CA ILE A 130 50.60 25.28 22.42
C ILE A 130 49.19 24.84 22.77
N THR A 131 48.75 23.79 22.12
CA THR A 131 47.47 23.14 22.40
C THR A 131 47.67 21.67 22.71
N VAL A 132 47.14 21.22 23.82
CA VAL A 132 47.15 19.81 24.23
C VAL A 132 45.74 19.30 24.18
N THR A 133 45.54 18.21 23.45
CA THR A 133 44.24 17.51 23.36
C THR A 133 44.32 16.16 24.06
N SER A 134 43.46 15.92 25.04
CA SER A 134 43.43 14.68 25.83
C SER A 134 41.99 14.24 26.13
N SER A 135 41.82 13.01 26.61
CA SER A 135 40.53 12.46 27.02
C SER A 135 39.98 13.05 28.33
N ASN A 136 40.81 13.77 29.09
CA ASN A 136 40.43 14.43 30.33
C ASN A 136 41.02 15.85 30.35
N TYR A 137 40.22 16.81 30.80
CA TYR A 137 40.61 18.23 30.85
C TYR A 137 41.75 18.49 31.85
N GLU A 138 41.76 17.79 33.02
CA GLU A 138 42.86 17.87 33.99
C GLU A 138 44.16 17.34 33.44
N THR A 139 44.07 16.22 32.72
CA THR A 139 45.24 15.63 32.06
C THR A 139 45.80 16.58 31.00
N ALA A 140 44.94 17.16 30.15
CA ALA A 140 45.34 18.14 29.16
C ALA A 140 46.02 19.37 29.80
N TYR A 141 45.50 19.85 30.91
CA TYR A 141 46.08 20.96 31.63
C TYR A 141 47.45 20.62 32.25
N ASN A 142 47.56 19.47 32.91
CA ASN A 142 48.83 19.03 33.54
C ASN A 142 49.93 18.78 32.51
N VAL A 143 49.59 18.15 31.38
CA VAL A 143 50.53 17.97 30.26
C VAL A 143 50.99 19.32 29.72
N LEU A 144 50.06 20.27 29.47
CA LEU A 144 50.40 21.63 29.01
C LEU A 144 51.36 22.32 29.97
N LYS A 145 51.07 22.25 31.28
CA LYS A 145 51.90 22.86 32.33
C LYS A 145 53.29 22.24 32.38
N SER A 146 53.39 20.90 32.26
CA SER A 146 54.67 20.20 32.19
C SER A 146 55.47 20.56 30.94
N VAL A 147 54.81 20.68 29.77
CA VAL A 147 55.42 21.11 28.52
C VAL A 147 56.04 22.51 28.68
N ILE A 148 55.28 23.47 29.25
CA ILE A 148 55.77 24.85 29.45
C ILE A 148 56.98 24.87 30.38
N ASN A 149 56.96 24.11 31.48
CA ASN A 149 58.03 24.07 32.46
C ASN A 149 59.32 23.44 31.92
N ASN A 150 59.18 22.39 31.10
CA ASN A 150 60.34 21.61 30.61
C ASN A 150 60.86 22.08 29.24
N TYR A 151 60.09 22.91 28.51
CA TYR A 151 60.50 23.40 27.18
C TYR A 151 61.86 24.12 27.20
N PRO A 152 62.15 25.07 28.16
CA PRO A 152 63.42 25.80 28.13
C PRO A 152 64.64 24.90 28.15
N SER A 153 64.60 23.83 28.94
CA SER A 153 65.74 22.89 29.07
C SER A 153 65.99 22.09 27.80
N VAL A 154 64.94 21.75 27.01
CA VAL A 154 65.07 21.03 25.76
C VAL A 154 65.39 21.98 24.60
N ALA A 155 64.82 23.16 24.58
CA ALA A 155 65.03 24.16 23.54
C ALA A 155 66.47 24.72 23.56
N GLU A 156 67.13 24.76 24.72
CA GLU A 156 68.53 25.24 24.87
C GLU A 156 69.48 24.46 23.99
N TYR A 157 69.28 23.14 23.81
CA TYR A 157 70.10 22.28 22.94
C TYR A 157 69.86 22.46 21.44
N VAL A 158 68.70 23.03 21.03
CA VAL A 158 68.28 23.11 19.62
C VAL A 158 68.39 24.51 19.06
N VAL A 159 67.96 25.50 19.83
CA VAL A 159 67.77 26.92 19.39
C VAL A 159 68.65 27.87 20.21
N GLY A 160 69.28 27.37 21.30
CA GLY A 160 69.97 28.19 22.29
C GLY A 160 69.06 28.60 23.45
N ALA A 161 69.67 29.27 24.44
CA ALA A 161 68.89 29.68 25.62
C ALA A 161 67.77 30.66 25.27
N THR A 162 66.54 30.19 25.41
CA THR A 162 65.28 30.94 25.14
C THR A 162 64.39 30.92 26.36
N ASP A 163 63.73 32.04 26.62
CA ASP A 163 62.72 32.16 27.68
C ASP A 163 61.31 32.27 27.06
N LEU A 164 60.36 31.57 27.67
CA LEU A 164 58.94 31.66 27.31
C LEU A 164 58.30 32.78 28.15
N VAL A 165 57.85 33.83 27.50
CA VAL A 165 57.07 34.89 28.17
C VAL A 165 55.58 34.64 27.94
N LEU A 166 54.91 34.30 29.00
CA LEU A 166 53.49 33.95 28.95
C LEU A 166 52.65 35.18 28.60
N VAL A 167 51.91 35.09 27.48
CA VAL A 167 50.96 36.15 27.06
C VAL A 167 49.52 35.77 27.47
N VAL A 168 49.17 34.52 27.29
CA VAL A 168 47.87 33.98 27.77
C VAL A 168 48.20 32.77 28.66
N PRO A 169 47.76 32.80 29.93
CA PRO A 169 48.00 31.72 30.87
C PRO A 169 47.35 30.41 30.43
N PRO A 170 47.95 29.26 30.82
CA PRO A 170 47.36 27.97 30.48
C PRO A 170 45.95 27.86 31.01
N SER A 171 45.04 27.56 30.13
CA SER A 171 43.61 27.33 30.41
C SER A 171 43.14 26.04 29.76
N ALA A 172 42.31 25.29 30.47
CA ALA A 172 41.67 24.11 29.96
C ALA A 172 40.17 24.30 29.88
N SER A 173 39.58 23.86 28.77
CA SER A 173 38.12 23.87 28.60
C SER A 173 37.53 22.65 29.27
N SER A 174 36.55 22.87 30.17
CA SER A 174 35.78 21.80 30.79
C SER A 174 34.72 21.21 29.83
N THR A 175 34.49 21.87 28.68
CA THR A 175 33.58 21.35 27.66
C THR A 175 34.40 20.64 26.58
N PRO A 176 33.99 19.43 26.16
CA PRO A 176 34.69 18.72 25.11
C PRO A 176 34.56 19.45 23.77
N ILE A 177 35.61 19.40 22.95
CA ILE A 177 35.64 20.03 21.61
C ILE A 177 34.83 19.27 20.58
N ASN A 178 34.46 18.02 20.87
CA ASN A 178 33.68 17.15 20.01
C ASN A 178 32.34 16.74 20.66
N PRO A 179 31.45 17.69 21.00
CA PRO A 179 30.20 17.35 21.68
C PRO A 179 29.34 16.45 20.80
N ILE A 180 28.68 15.44 21.38
CA ILE A 180 27.75 14.60 20.66
C ILE A 180 26.49 15.40 20.32
N SER A 181 26.13 15.45 19.04
CA SER A 181 24.81 15.93 18.64
C SER A 181 23.82 14.76 18.57
N TYR A 182 23.19 14.42 19.70
CA TYR A 182 22.20 13.32 19.78
C TYR A 182 21.08 13.46 18.77
N ARG A 183 20.66 14.71 18.46
CA ARG A 183 19.60 14.99 17.49
C ARG A 183 19.98 14.51 16.08
N GLU A 184 21.19 14.80 15.63
CA GLU A 184 21.67 14.35 14.31
C GLU A 184 21.77 12.84 14.23
N LYS A 185 22.31 12.21 15.29
CA LYS A 185 22.42 10.75 15.36
C LYS A 185 21.06 10.06 15.36
N ALA A 186 20.09 10.60 16.11
CA ALA A 186 18.72 10.14 16.12
C ALA A 186 18.05 10.29 14.74
N LEU A 187 18.24 11.43 14.06
CA LEU A 187 17.72 11.64 12.71
C LEU A 187 18.30 10.66 11.70
N ILE A 188 19.61 10.45 11.74
CA ILE A 188 20.28 9.47 10.84
C ILE A 188 19.72 8.06 11.10
N GLY A 189 19.66 7.63 12.37
CA GLY A 189 19.09 6.34 12.74
C GLY A 189 17.64 6.18 12.27
N THR A 190 16.80 7.20 12.45
CA THR A 190 15.41 7.21 11.99
C THR A 190 15.32 7.11 10.46
N ALA A 191 16.14 7.86 9.73
CA ALA A 191 16.15 7.83 8.27
C ALA A 191 16.57 6.46 7.72
N VAL A 192 17.60 5.86 8.29
CA VAL A 192 18.06 4.50 7.92
C VAL A 192 16.96 3.46 8.21
N GLY A 193 16.35 3.52 9.40
CA GLY A 193 15.28 2.60 9.78
C GLY A 193 14.04 2.76 8.89
N ALA A 194 13.66 3.99 8.53
CA ALA A 194 12.56 4.25 7.62
C ALA A 194 12.84 3.70 6.21
N LEU A 195 14.07 3.87 5.70
CA LEU A 195 14.48 3.32 4.40
C LEU A 195 14.42 1.80 4.38
N LEU A 196 14.94 1.14 5.41
CA LEU A 196 14.86 -0.32 5.57
C LEU A 196 13.41 -0.79 5.65
N GLY A 197 12.56 -0.08 6.39
CA GLY A 197 11.12 -0.36 6.48
C GLY A 197 10.42 -0.25 5.12
N LEU A 198 10.74 0.78 4.34
CA LEU A 198 10.22 0.93 2.97
C LEU A 198 10.66 -0.21 2.05
N LEU A 199 11.93 -0.63 2.13
CA LEU A 199 12.44 -1.78 1.36
C LEU A 199 11.71 -3.07 1.72
N ILE A 200 11.48 -3.33 3.01
CA ILE A 200 10.74 -4.51 3.48
C ILE A 200 9.29 -4.48 2.97
N VAL A 201 8.59 -3.34 3.09
CA VAL A 201 7.22 -3.19 2.59
C VAL A 201 7.16 -3.40 1.08
N PHE A 202 8.12 -2.86 0.33
CA PHE A 202 8.24 -3.09 -1.12
C PHE A 202 8.40 -4.57 -1.45
N PHE A 203 9.24 -5.29 -0.73
CA PHE A 203 9.44 -6.73 -0.92
C PHE A 203 8.17 -7.53 -0.60
N LEU A 204 7.51 -7.24 0.53
CA LEU A 204 6.27 -7.91 0.94
C LEU A 204 5.14 -7.71 -0.08
N GLU A 205 4.99 -6.50 -0.62
CA GLU A 205 3.99 -6.22 -1.65
C GLU A 205 4.31 -6.87 -3.00
N ASN A 206 5.60 -7.05 -3.31
CA ASN A 206 6.01 -7.73 -4.54
C ASN A 206 5.83 -9.25 -4.48
N LEU A 207 5.89 -9.84 -3.28
CA LEU A 207 5.62 -11.27 -3.06
C LEU A 207 4.12 -11.61 -3.05
N ASN A 208 3.24 -10.64 -2.81
CA ASN A 208 1.80 -10.83 -2.75
C ASN A 208 1.13 -10.39 -4.06
N HIS A 209 1.14 -11.27 -5.06
CA HIS A 209 0.42 -11.04 -6.31
C HIS A 209 -1.06 -11.35 -6.12
N THR A 210 -1.89 -10.32 -5.91
CA THR A 210 -3.35 -10.40 -5.85
C THR A 210 -3.96 -9.70 -7.05
N VAL A 211 -5.19 -10.03 -7.42
CA VAL A 211 -5.92 -9.35 -8.51
C VAL A 211 -6.42 -8.00 -8.00
N ARG A 212 -5.89 -6.91 -8.54
CA ARG A 212 -6.19 -5.52 -8.11
C ARG A 212 -7.07 -4.77 -9.09
N HIS A 213 -6.97 -5.09 -10.37
CA HIS A 213 -7.74 -4.46 -11.43
C HIS A 213 -8.60 -5.47 -12.20
N PRO A 214 -9.79 -5.07 -12.66
CA PRO A 214 -10.67 -5.98 -13.40
C PRO A 214 -10.05 -6.54 -14.69
N ASP A 215 -9.14 -5.80 -15.32
CA ASP A 215 -8.49 -6.21 -16.57
C ASP A 215 -7.43 -7.29 -16.35
N GLU A 216 -6.95 -7.46 -15.12
CA GLU A 216 -6.04 -8.52 -14.72
C GLU A 216 -6.69 -9.91 -14.81
N ILE A 217 -8.02 -10.01 -14.65
CA ILE A 217 -8.76 -11.26 -14.82
C ILE A 217 -8.48 -11.87 -16.20
N ARG A 218 -8.55 -11.05 -17.26
CA ARG A 218 -8.27 -11.53 -18.61
C ARG A 218 -6.79 -11.84 -18.83
N LYS A 219 -5.92 -10.98 -18.30
CA LYS A 219 -4.47 -11.07 -18.50
C LYS A 219 -3.82 -12.20 -17.68
N LEU A 220 -4.18 -12.29 -16.41
CA LEU A 220 -3.55 -13.20 -15.45
C LEU A 220 -4.27 -14.54 -15.34
N LEU A 221 -5.61 -14.53 -15.40
CA LEU A 221 -6.42 -15.73 -15.22
C LEU A 221 -6.84 -16.37 -16.54
N ASN A 222 -6.55 -15.74 -17.68
CA ASN A 222 -6.96 -16.18 -19.02
C ASN A 222 -8.46 -16.51 -19.13
N ASN A 223 -9.29 -15.84 -18.34
CA ASN A 223 -10.73 -16.06 -18.27
C ASN A 223 -11.52 -14.80 -18.67
N GLN A 224 -12.74 -15.02 -19.16
CA GLN A 224 -13.63 -13.93 -19.51
C GLN A 224 -14.10 -13.19 -18.25
N ARG A 225 -14.03 -11.85 -18.27
CA ARG A 225 -14.63 -11.01 -17.23
C ARG A 225 -16.13 -10.82 -17.50
N LEU A 226 -16.97 -11.33 -16.61
CA LEU A 226 -18.43 -11.14 -16.67
C LEU A 226 -18.81 -9.73 -16.24
N GLY A 227 -18.17 -9.19 -15.22
CA GLY A 227 -18.41 -7.84 -14.72
C GLY A 227 -17.60 -7.52 -13.49
N SER A 228 -17.82 -6.30 -12.97
CA SER A 228 -17.24 -5.85 -11.72
C SER A 228 -18.34 -5.34 -10.80
N ILE A 229 -18.36 -5.78 -9.55
CA ILE A 229 -19.31 -5.37 -8.52
C ILE A 229 -18.59 -4.40 -7.58
N VAL A 230 -19.16 -3.21 -7.39
CA VAL A 230 -18.59 -2.18 -6.51
C VAL A 230 -18.69 -2.57 -5.05
N LYS A 231 -17.69 -2.18 -4.25
CA LYS A 231 -17.70 -2.36 -2.80
C LYS A 231 -18.73 -1.41 -2.19
N VAL A 232 -19.75 -1.96 -1.54
CA VAL A 232 -20.74 -1.19 -0.78
C VAL A 232 -20.27 -1.10 0.67
N VAL A 233 -20.10 0.12 1.18
CA VAL A 233 -19.81 0.38 2.59
C VAL A 233 -21.12 0.68 3.29
N LYS A 234 -21.57 -0.21 4.17
CA LYS A 234 -22.77 0.02 4.98
C LYS A 234 -22.52 1.19 5.93
N LYS A 235 -23.31 2.26 5.82
CA LYS A 235 -23.36 3.29 6.86
C LYS A 235 -24.00 2.66 8.10
N LYS A 236 -23.41 2.86 9.27
CA LYS A 236 -23.88 2.36 10.58
C LYS A 236 -25.21 3.00 11.05
N SER A 237 -26.10 3.43 10.19
CA SER A 237 -27.36 4.03 10.59
C SER A 237 -28.50 3.06 10.34
N SER A 238 -29.11 2.66 11.44
CA SER A 238 -30.47 2.18 11.68
C SER A 238 -31.16 1.24 10.66
N HIS A 239 -31.65 0.13 11.17
CA HIS A 239 -32.78 -0.69 10.65
C HIS A 239 -32.57 -1.53 9.38
N SER A 240 -31.40 -1.62 8.76
CA SER A 240 -31.21 -2.62 7.70
C SER A 240 -30.79 -3.96 8.29
N THR A 241 -31.66 -4.94 8.25
CA THR A 241 -31.33 -6.35 8.41
C THR A 241 -30.15 -6.70 7.53
N GLY A 242 -29.09 -7.12 8.13
CA GLY A 242 -27.72 -7.42 7.66
C GLY A 242 -27.40 -7.81 6.22
N SER A 243 -28.31 -8.17 5.33
CA SER A 243 -28.02 -8.70 3.98
C SER A 243 -27.96 -7.62 2.89
N LEU A 244 -26.96 -7.73 1.98
CA LEU A 244 -26.82 -6.83 0.82
C LEU A 244 -27.58 -7.42 -0.36
N THR A 245 -28.76 -6.86 -0.70
CA THR A 245 -29.57 -7.29 -1.83
C THR A 245 -29.92 -6.14 -2.77
N ILE A 246 -30.12 -6.46 -4.06
CA ILE A 246 -30.57 -5.48 -5.07
C ILE A 246 -32.00 -5.00 -4.86
N ASP A 247 -32.77 -5.65 -4.00
CA ASP A 247 -34.15 -5.28 -3.67
C ASP A 247 -34.25 -4.23 -2.58
N ASP A 248 -33.20 -4.11 -1.76
CA ASP A 248 -33.16 -3.06 -0.75
C ASP A 248 -33.16 -1.68 -1.43
N ALA A 249 -34.09 -0.82 -1.06
CA ALA A 249 -34.20 0.54 -1.60
C ALA A 249 -32.91 1.34 -1.37
N HIS A 250 -32.25 1.11 -0.24
CA HIS A 250 -31.03 1.83 0.17
C HIS A 250 -29.75 1.28 -0.44
N THR A 251 -29.81 0.18 -1.21
CA THR A 251 -28.63 -0.38 -1.89
C THR A 251 -28.17 0.56 -3.01
N ASP A 252 -26.84 0.80 -3.06
CA ASP A 252 -26.19 1.66 -4.07
C ASP A 252 -26.67 1.30 -5.50
N PRO A 253 -27.20 2.26 -6.26
CA PRO A 253 -27.64 2.03 -7.63
C PRO A 253 -26.57 1.40 -8.52
N ARG A 254 -25.30 1.75 -8.32
CA ARG A 254 -24.16 1.18 -9.07
C ARG A 254 -23.99 -0.31 -8.80
N PHE A 255 -24.26 -0.76 -7.57
CA PHE A 255 -24.28 -2.19 -7.24
C PHE A 255 -25.41 -2.90 -8.00
N LYS A 256 -26.62 -2.34 -7.98
CA LYS A 256 -27.78 -2.91 -8.70
C LYS A 256 -27.50 -3.03 -10.20
N GLU A 257 -26.98 -1.97 -10.81
CA GLU A 257 -26.64 -1.94 -12.24
C GLU A 257 -25.55 -2.96 -12.61
N SER A 258 -24.51 -3.09 -11.77
CA SER A 258 -23.47 -4.10 -11.99
C SER A 258 -24.02 -5.51 -11.97
N VAL A 259 -24.91 -5.84 -11.04
CA VAL A 259 -25.55 -7.16 -10.98
C VAL A 259 -26.44 -7.39 -12.22
N PHE A 260 -27.22 -6.39 -12.66
CA PHE A 260 -28.05 -6.51 -13.85
C PHE A 260 -27.23 -6.69 -15.13
N SER A 261 -26.10 -6.01 -15.25
CA SER A 261 -25.16 -6.18 -16.36
C SER A 261 -24.58 -7.61 -16.41
N ILE A 262 -24.14 -8.12 -15.25
CA ILE A 262 -23.62 -9.50 -15.10
C ILE A 262 -24.71 -10.52 -15.46
N ARG A 263 -25.94 -10.37 -14.92
CA ARG A 263 -27.07 -11.22 -15.26
C ARG A 263 -27.29 -11.32 -16.77
N ASN A 264 -27.31 -10.18 -17.50
CA ASN A 264 -27.56 -10.17 -18.92
C ASN A 264 -26.49 -10.96 -19.72
N LYS A 265 -25.20 -10.88 -19.29
CA LYS A 265 -24.13 -11.69 -19.88
C LYS A 265 -24.30 -13.17 -19.57
N ILE A 266 -24.66 -13.52 -18.33
CA ILE A 266 -24.88 -14.92 -17.93
C ILE A 266 -26.04 -15.51 -18.73
N ILE A 267 -27.16 -14.80 -18.88
CA ILE A 267 -28.29 -15.24 -19.72
C ILE A 267 -27.84 -15.55 -21.14
N LYS A 268 -27.05 -14.66 -21.76
CA LYS A 268 -26.53 -14.88 -23.11
C LYS A 268 -25.64 -16.11 -23.18
N LEU A 269 -24.66 -16.24 -22.25
CA LEU A 269 -23.74 -17.37 -22.24
C LEU A 269 -24.46 -18.70 -21.97
N CYS A 270 -25.46 -18.71 -21.09
CA CYS A 270 -26.28 -19.90 -20.83
C CYS A 270 -27.08 -20.31 -22.07
N ALA A 271 -27.66 -19.36 -22.78
CA ALA A 271 -28.38 -19.63 -24.03
C ALA A 271 -27.45 -20.16 -25.13
N ASP A 272 -26.28 -19.52 -25.33
CA ASP A 272 -25.29 -19.92 -26.33
C ASP A 272 -24.75 -21.35 -26.06
N GLN A 273 -24.65 -21.74 -24.79
CA GLN A 273 -24.10 -23.03 -24.36
C GLN A 273 -25.17 -24.11 -24.06
N LYS A 274 -26.46 -23.74 -24.14
CA LYS A 274 -27.64 -24.59 -23.84
C LYS A 274 -27.57 -25.18 -22.42
N ILE A 275 -27.28 -24.34 -21.43
CA ILE A 275 -27.23 -24.67 -20.01
C ILE A 275 -28.13 -23.73 -19.23
N ASN A 276 -28.68 -24.21 -18.11
CA ASN A 276 -29.52 -23.40 -17.21
C ASN A 276 -29.14 -23.56 -15.73
N SER A 277 -28.17 -24.41 -15.39
CA SER A 277 -27.59 -24.45 -14.05
C SER A 277 -26.25 -23.71 -14.02
N VAL A 278 -26.09 -22.85 -13.00
CA VAL A 278 -24.92 -21.99 -12.83
C VAL A 278 -24.41 -22.07 -11.38
N MET A 279 -23.26 -22.67 -11.21
CA MET A 279 -22.56 -22.70 -9.93
C MET A 279 -21.75 -21.41 -9.74
N VAL A 280 -21.87 -20.81 -8.56
CA VAL A 280 -21.10 -19.65 -8.13
C VAL A 280 -20.09 -20.10 -7.09
N ALA A 281 -18.81 -20.04 -7.41
CA ALA A 281 -17.71 -20.45 -6.54
C ALA A 281 -16.66 -19.34 -6.37
N SER A 282 -15.73 -19.56 -5.42
CA SER A 282 -14.59 -18.66 -5.17
C SER A 282 -13.38 -19.45 -4.68
N THR A 283 -12.21 -18.81 -4.62
CA THR A 283 -10.99 -19.45 -4.10
C THR A 283 -11.06 -19.62 -2.58
N THR A 284 -11.48 -18.56 -1.86
CA THR A 284 -11.45 -18.53 -0.38
C THR A 284 -12.79 -18.04 0.18
N THR A 285 -12.94 -18.14 1.50
CA THR A 285 -14.08 -17.55 2.21
C THR A 285 -14.07 -16.01 2.08
N ASN A 286 -15.22 -15.37 2.31
CA ASN A 286 -15.37 -13.91 2.31
C ASN A 286 -15.05 -13.19 0.98
N GLU A 287 -15.04 -13.90 -0.14
CA GLU A 287 -14.98 -13.27 -1.48
C GLU A 287 -16.35 -12.77 -1.96
N GLY A 288 -17.42 -13.12 -1.25
CA GLY A 288 -18.79 -12.67 -1.52
C GLY A 288 -19.57 -13.55 -2.49
N LYS A 289 -19.19 -14.85 -2.63
CA LYS A 289 -19.87 -15.83 -3.49
C LYS A 289 -21.37 -15.90 -3.22
N THR A 290 -21.80 -16.10 -1.96
CA THR A 290 -23.22 -16.19 -1.57
C THR A 290 -23.98 -14.90 -1.88
N THR A 291 -23.37 -13.74 -1.60
CA THR A 291 -23.98 -12.45 -1.97
C THR A 291 -24.17 -12.31 -3.48
N VAL A 292 -23.19 -12.75 -4.27
CA VAL A 292 -23.28 -12.74 -5.74
C VAL A 292 -24.32 -13.71 -6.22
N ALA A 293 -24.34 -14.96 -5.71
CA ALA A 293 -25.32 -15.99 -6.08
C ALA A 293 -26.75 -15.55 -5.78
N ALA A 294 -26.99 -15.05 -4.56
CA ALA A 294 -28.31 -14.57 -4.15
C ALA A 294 -28.79 -13.38 -5.01
N ASN A 295 -27.92 -12.39 -5.26
CA ASN A 295 -28.28 -11.24 -6.07
C ASN A 295 -28.45 -11.60 -7.57
N LEU A 296 -27.70 -12.57 -8.08
CA LEU A 296 -27.90 -13.12 -9.43
C LEU A 296 -29.28 -13.78 -9.54
N ALA A 297 -29.64 -14.64 -8.58
CA ALA A 297 -30.93 -15.30 -8.54
C ALA A 297 -32.10 -14.29 -8.45
N ILE A 298 -31.99 -13.27 -7.58
CA ILE A 298 -32.98 -12.18 -7.52
C ILE A 298 -33.08 -11.46 -8.87
N ALA A 299 -31.95 -11.15 -9.50
CA ALA A 299 -31.91 -10.42 -10.76
C ALA A 299 -32.51 -11.22 -11.92
N LEU A 300 -32.33 -12.53 -11.95
CA LEU A 300 -32.97 -13.44 -12.92
C LEU A 300 -34.48 -13.49 -12.72
N ALA A 301 -34.95 -13.64 -11.47
CA ALA A 301 -36.35 -13.64 -11.11
C ALA A 301 -37.05 -12.30 -11.47
N LYS A 302 -36.36 -11.15 -11.27
CA LYS A 302 -36.84 -9.84 -11.71
C LYS A 302 -37.02 -9.71 -13.22
N LYS A 303 -36.39 -10.57 -13.99
CA LYS A 303 -36.58 -10.64 -15.44
C LYS A 303 -37.62 -11.71 -15.84
N HIS A 304 -38.46 -12.12 -14.87
CA HIS A 304 -39.54 -13.09 -15.01
C HIS A 304 -39.11 -14.53 -15.34
N TYR A 305 -37.85 -14.87 -15.10
CA TYR A 305 -37.38 -16.26 -15.17
C TYR A 305 -37.75 -16.98 -13.86
N ARG A 306 -38.31 -18.18 -13.97
CA ARG A 306 -38.48 -19.06 -12.81
C ARG A 306 -37.09 -19.52 -12.36
N THR A 307 -36.64 -19.01 -11.22
CA THR A 307 -35.29 -19.21 -10.74
C THR A 307 -35.30 -19.87 -9.36
N VAL A 308 -34.48 -20.91 -9.20
CA VAL A 308 -34.20 -21.50 -7.89
C VAL A 308 -32.74 -21.23 -7.51
N ILE A 309 -32.50 -20.87 -6.25
CA ILE A 309 -31.14 -20.87 -5.67
C ILE A 309 -31.03 -22.00 -4.66
N ILE A 310 -29.92 -22.75 -4.75
CA ILE A 310 -29.60 -23.89 -3.89
C ILE A 310 -28.36 -23.53 -3.06
N ASP A 311 -28.43 -23.72 -1.74
CA ASP A 311 -27.31 -23.56 -0.84
C ASP A 311 -26.52 -24.88 -0.76
N CYS A 312 -25.45 -25.00 -1.51
CA CYS A 312 -24.53 -26.11 -1.50
C CYS A 312 -23.26 -25.87 -0.67
N ASP A 313 -23.12 -24.72 0.03
CA ASP A 313 -22.11 -24.55 1.05
C ASP A 313 -22.56 -25.18 2.37
N LEU A 314 -22.69 -26.52 2.36
CA LEU A 314 -23.23 -27.29 3.48
C LEU A 314 -22.37 -27.23 4.75
N ARG A 315 -21.13 -26.73 4.66
CA ARG A 315 -20.27 -26.49 5.82
C ARG A 315 -20.59 -25.18 6.51
N ASN A 316 -21.06 -24.20 5.76
CA ASN A 316 -21.43 -22.88 6.28
C ASN A 316 -22.60 -22.30 5.48
N PRO A 317 -23.80 -22.87 5.62
CA PRO A 317 -24.97 -22.43 4.85
C PRO A 317 -25.36 -21.00 5.24
N THR A 318 -25.43 -20.09 4.23
CA THR A 318 -25.67 -18.67 4.45
C THR A 318 -26.73 -18.06 3.52
N VAL A 319 -27.20 -18.79 2.52
CA VAL A 319 -28.24 -18.31 1.58
C VAL A 319 -29.52 -17.92 2.30
N ARG A 320 -29.91 -18.69 3.33
CA ARG A 320 -31.07 -18.44 4.16
C ARG A 320 -31.02 -17.05 4.81
N GLN A 321 -29.90 -16.72 5.45
CA GLN A 321 -29.66 -15.41 6.08
C GLN A 321 -29.59 -14.30 5.02
N GLN A 322 -28.91 -14.57 3.88
CA GLN A 322 -28.72 -13.61 2.80
C GLN A 322 -30.05 -13.20 2.16
N LEU A 323 -31.04 -14.10 2.11
CA LEU A 323 -32.35 -13.87 1.53
C LEU A 323 -33.45 -13.59 2.56
N ASN A 324 -33.12 -13.52 3.84
CA ASN A 324 -34.08 -13.33 4.96
C ASN A 324 -35.19 -14.38 4.96
N ILE A 325 -34.85 -15.66 4.74
CA ILE A 325 -35.81 -16.76 4.84
C ILE A 325 -36.09 -17.06 6.32
N PRO A 326 -37.37 -17.15 6.75
CA PRO A 326 -37.70 -17.36 8.14
C PRO A 326 -37.12 -18.65 8.72
N GLU A 327 -36.77 -18.63 10.00
CA GLU A 327 -36.27 -19.80 10.72
C GLU A 327 -37.29 -20.93 10.87
N SER A 328 -38.55 -20.64 10.76
CA SER A 328 -39.63 -21.65 10.75
C SER A 328 -39.53 -22.65 9.59
N CYS A 329 -38.82 -22.29 8.49
CA CYS A 329 -38.52 -23.23 7.39
C CYS A 329 -37.36 -24.12 7.82
N SER A 330 -37.60 -25.21 8.54
CA SER A 330 -36.56 -26.09 9.11
C SER A 330 -35.99 -27.12 8.12
N LEU A 331 -36.66 -27.39 7.04
CA LEU A 331 -36.26 -28.35 6.00
C LEU A 331 -35.36 -27.67 4.94
N GLY A 332 -34.41 -28.43 4.39
CA GLY A 332 -33.49 -27.92 3.39
C GLY A 332 -32.94 -28.99 2.45
N ILE A 333 -31.87 -28.64 1.74
CA ILE A 333 -31.28 -29.50 0.72
C ILE A 333 -30.83 -30.85 1.28
N VAL A 334 -30.27 -30.88 2.50
CA VAL A 334 -29.79 -32.12 3.13
C VAL A 334 -30.94 -33.10 3.34
N ASP A 335 -32.10 -32.61 3.82
CA ASP A 335 -33.29 -33.42 4.08
C ASP A 335 -33.83 -34.04 2.78
N VAL A 336 -33.76 -33.31 1.66
CA VAL A 336 -34.16 -33.83 0.33
C VAL A 336 -33.18 -34.89 -0.18
N ILE A 337 -31.86 -34.66 -0.06
CA ILE A 337 -30.83 -35.59 -0.54
C ILE A 337 -30.87 -36.90 0.26
N THR A 338 -31.10 -36.83 1.56
CA THR A 338 -31.19 -37.99 2.45
C THR A 338 -32.55 -38.71 2.36
N GLY A 339 -33.52 -38.12 1.66
CA GLY A 339 -34.85 -38.70 1.51
C GLY A 339 -35.76 -38.52 2.74
N THR A 340 -35.38 -37.64 3.66
CA THR A 340 -36.15 -37.35 4.88
C THR A 340 -37.43 -36.55 4.57
N CYS A 341 -37.40 -35.74 3.51
CA CYS A 341 -38.57 -34.98 3.05
C CYS A 341 -38.63 -34.90 1.52
N SER A 342 -39.80 -34.50 1.00
CA SER A 342 -39.93 -34.23 -0.43
C SER A 342 -39.34 -32.87 -0.82
N LEU A 343 -38.96 -32.67 -2.09
CA LEU A 343 -38.54 -31.35 -2.60
C LEU A 343 -39.59 -30.28 -2.38
N GLN A 344 -40.89 -30.65 -2.47
CA GLN A 344 -42.02 -29.70 -2.32
C GLN A 344 -42.08 -29.14 -0.90
N ASP A 345 -41.71 -29.92 0.12
CA ASP A 345 -41.73 -29.52 1.52
C ASP A 345 -40.53 -28.63 1.88
N ALA A 346 -39.38 -28.84 1.23
CA ALA A 346 -38.10 -28.13 1.53
C ALA A 346 -37.91 -26.84 0.71
N ILE A 347 -38.55 -26.76 -0.48
CA ILE A 347 -38.38 -25.59 -1.35
C ILE A 347 -39.25 -24.42 -0.88
N VAL A 348 -38.62 -23.29 -0.65
CA VAL A 348 -39.29 -22.09 -0.14
C VAL A 348 -39.60 -21.13 -1.30
N LYS A 349 -40.87 -20.84 -1.55
CA LYS A 349 -41.27 -19.76 -2.45
C LYS A 349 -41.11 -18.43 -1.73
N THR A 350 -40.25 -17.56 -2.25
CA THR A 350 -40.03 -16.24 -1.64
C THR A 350 -41.21 -15.29 -1.97
N LYS A 351 -41.28 -14.16 -1.24
CA LYS A 351 -42.22 -13.07 -1.58
C LYS A 351 -41.91 -12.42 -2.94
N LYS A 352 -40.77 -12.75 -3.56
CA LYS A 352 -40.33 -12.25 -4.87
C LYS A 352 -40.86 -13.17 -5.95
N ASN A 353 -41.66 -12.61 -6.88
CA ASN A 353 -42.19 -13.40 -7.97
C ASN A 353 -41.10 -14.11 -8.77
N GLY A 354 -41.24 -15.43 -8.93
CA GLY A 354 -40.32 -16.25 -9.72
C GLY A 354 -39.08 -16.73 -8.99
N LEU A 355 -38.83 -16.32 -7.72
CA LEU A 355 -37.68 -16.78 -6.94
C LEU A 355 -38.05 -17.85 -5.91
N TYR A 356 -37.36 -18.97 -6.00
CA TYR A 356 -37.46 -20.10 -5.08
C TYR A 356 -36.10 -20.34 -4.43
N VAL A 357 -36.10 -20.87 -3.22
CA VAL A 357 -34.88 -21.14 -2.43
C VAL A 357 -34.94 -22.56 -1.89
N LEU A 358 -33.89 -23.32 -2.12
CA LEU A 358 -33.65 -24.58 -1.41
C LEU A 358 -32.48 -24.34 -0.44
N PRO A 359 -32.77 -24.04 0.83
CA PRO A 359 -31.76 -23.57 1.75
C PRO A 359 -30.90 -24.74 2.30
N GLY A 360 -29.68 -24.44 2.71
CA GLY A 360 -28.97 -25.19 3.73
C GLY A 360 -29.52 -24.81 5.11
N THR A 361 -29.75 -25.79 5.98
CA THR A 361 -30.36 -25.55 7.31
C THR A 361 -29.32 -25.59 8.42
N ILE A 362 -28.55 -26.65 8.50
CA ILE A 362 -27.52 -26.87 9.51
C ILE A 362 -26.19 -27.27 8.84
N PRO A 363 -25.04 -26.90 9.43
CA PRO A 363 -23.74 -27.38 8.96
C PRO A 363 -23.62 -28.90 9.09
N VAL A 364 -23.05 -29.55 8.05
CA VAL A 364 -22.81 -31.00 8.05
C VAL A 364 -21.33 -31.33 7.85
N ASN A 365 -20.86 -32.41 8.48
CA ASN A 365 -19.47 -32.84 8.40
C ASN A 365 -19.15 -33.64 7.11
N ASN A 366 -20.14 -34.40 6.58
CA ASN A 366 -20.00 -35.23 5.39
C ASN A 366 -20.43 -34.50 4.09
N ALA A 367 -20.18 -33.20 4.02
CA ALA A 367 -20.58 -32.36 2.89
C ALA A 367 -20.07 -32.88 1.54
N SER A 368 -18.83 -33.35 1.46
CA SER A 368 -18.22 -33.87 0.22
C SER A 368 -18.96 -35.08 -0.32
N GLU A 369 -19.32 -36.02 0.55
CA GLU A 369 -20.09 -37.23 0.19
C GLU A 369 -21.47 -36.86 -0.35
N LEU A 370 -22.17 -35.95 0.33
CA LEU A 370 -23.47 -35.46 -0.11
C LEU A 370 -23.40 -34.72 -1.46
N MET A 371 -22.33 -33.91 -1.69
CA MET A 371 -22.13 -33.21 -2.95
C MET A 371 -21.81 -34.16 -4.11
N GLY A 372 -21.10 -35.27 -3.86
CA GLY A 372 -20.81 -36.31 -4.84
C GLY A 372 -21.96 -37.34 -5.05
N SER A 373 -23.05 -37.20 -4.28
CA SER A 373 -24.13 -38.19 -4.33
C SER A 373 -24.94 -38.15 -5.63
N LYS A 374 -25.41 -39.33 -6.06
CA LYS A 374 -26.33 -39.43 -7.18
C LYS A 374 -27.65 -38.70 -6.91
N GLN A 375 -28.09 -38.71 -5.68
CA GLN A 375 -29.32 -38.02 -5.27
C GLN A 375 -29.27 -36.51 -5.52
N LEU A 376 -28.12 -35.86 -5.25
CA LEU A 376 -27.97 -34.44 -5.58
C LEU A 376 -27.88 -34.21 -7.11
N ALA A 377 -27.20 -35.07 -7.85
CA ALA A 377 -27.16 -34.98 -9.30
C ALA A 377 -28.56 -35.11 -9.92
N ASP A 378 -29.35 -36.11 -9.47
CA ASP A 378 -30.73 -36.33 -9.91
C ASP A 378 -31.63 -35.14 -9.51
N LEU A 379 -31.43 -34.54 -8.31
CA LEU A 379 -32.13 -33.33 -7.86
C LEU A 379 -31.85 -32.13 -8.75
N VAL A 380 -30.58 -31.86 -9.06
CA VAL A 380 -30.19 -30.74 -9.96
C VAL A 380 -30.81 -30.95 -11.34
N ALA A 381 -30.73 -32.17 -11.91
CA ALA A 381 -31.32 -32.51 -13.19
C ALA A 381 -32.87 -32.37 -13.21
N ALA A 382 -33.55 -32.67 -12.09
CA ALA A 382 -34.97 -32.44 -11.93
C ALA A 382 -35.30 -30.94 -11.88
N LEU A 383 -34.51 -30.15 -11.14
CA LEU A 383 -34.68 -28.69 -11.03
C LEU A 383 -34.44 -27.98 -12.37
N GLU A 384 -33.46 -28.43 -13.17
CA GLU A 384 -33.20 -27.91 -14.51
C GLU A 384 -34.41 -28.07 -15.46
N LYS A 385 -35.26 -29.09 -15.26
CA LYS A 385 -36.47 -29.28 -16.03
C LYS A 385 -37.65 -28.38 -15.59
N ILE A 386 -37.65 -27.99 -14.32
CA ILE A 386 -38.74 -27.21 -13.71
C ILE A 386 -38.46 -25.71 -13.79
N PHE A 387 -37.22 -25.29 -13.60
CA PHE A 387 -36.82 -23.90 -13.54
C PHE A 387 -36.05 -23.45 -14.78
N ASP A 388 -36.25 -22.18 -15.16
CA ASP A 388 -35.50 -21.58 -16.26
C ASP A 388 -34.02 -21.39 -15.90
N TYR A 389 -33.72 -21.15 -14.61
CA TYR A 389 -32.37 -21.08 -14.06
C TYR A 389 -32.26 -21.74 -12.70
N VAL A 390 -31.19 -22.51 -12.51
CA VAL A 390 -30.75 -23.09 -11.23
C VAL A 390 -29.45 -22.44 -10.83
N VAL A 391 -29.46 -21.62 -9.78
CA VAL A 391 -28.25 -20.97 -9.23
C VAL A 391 -27.78 -21.77 -8.02
N ILE A 392 -26.51 -22.17 -8.01
CA ILE A 392 -25.93 -23.00 -6.96
C ILE A 392 -24.86 -22.19 -6.25
N ASP A 393 -25.04 -21.92 -4.95
CA ASP A 393 -24.01 -21.33 -4.10
C ASP A 393 -23.10 -22.44 -3.58
N ALA A 394 -21.86 -22.48 -4.05
CA ALA A 394 -20.90 -23.53 -3.73
C ALA A 394 -19.89 -23.12 -2.66
N PRO A 395 -19.30 -24.05 -1.91
CA PRO A 395 -18.22 -23.73 -0.97
C PRO A 395 -16.94 -23.22 -1.70
N PRO A 396 -15.98 -22.60 -0.96
CA PRO A 396 -14.76 -22.09 -1.56
C PRO A 396 -13.83 -23.22 -1.99
N VAL A 397 -13.50 -23.28 -3.29
CA VAL A 397 -12.74 -24.37 -3.95
C VAL A 397 -11.29 -24.51 -3.46
N GLY A 398 -10.66 -23.39 -3.10
CA GLY A 398 -9.27 -23.40 -2.63
C GLY A 398 -9.11 -23.87 -1.18
N ILE A 399 -10.22 -24.18 -0.49
CA ILE A 399 -10.22 -24.63 0.91
C ILE A 399 -10.73 -26.07 1.00
N VAL A 400 -11.81 -26.39 0.27
CA VAL A 400 -12.48 -27.69 0.29
C VAL A 400 -12.78 -28.19 -1.11
N SER A 401 -12.77 -29.50 -1.29
CA SER A 401 -13.03 -30.14 -2.59
C SER A 401 -14.52 -30.31 -2.91
N ASP A 402 -15.41 -30.02 -1.97
CA ASP A 402 -16.84 -30.29 -2.08
C ASP A 402 -17.48 -29.72 -3.38
N ALA A 403 -17.05 -28.53 -3.81
CA ALA A 403 -17.53 -27.93 -5.05
C ALA A 403 -17.09 -28.70 -6.31
N LEU A 404 -15.98 -29.45 -6.24
CA LEU A 404 -15.47 -30.24 -7.36
C LEU A 404 -16.31 -31.49 -7.63
N GLU A 405 -16.99 -31.99 -6.61
CA GLU A 405 -17.90 -33.12 -6.75
C GLU A 405 -19.08 -32.81 -7.68
N MET A 406 -19.44 -31.53 -7.80
CA MET A 406 -20.55 -31.06 -8.64
C MET A 406 -20.15 -30.81 -10.12
N LYS A 407 -18.89 -30.86 -10.47
CA LYS A 407 -18.35 -30.45 -11.78
C LYS A 407 -18.87 -31.23 -13.00
N ASP A 408 -19.40 -32.43 -12.79
CA ASP A 408 -19.82 -33.30 -13.88
C ASP A 408 -21.33 -33.25 -14.17
N TYR A 409 -22.13 -32.63 -13.27
CA TYR A 409 -23.59 -32.54 -13.43
C TYR A 409 -24.14 -31.10 -13.35
N VAL A 410 -23.30 -30.09 -13.17
CA VAL A 410 -23.68 -28.67 -13.25
C VAL A 410 -23.20 -28.10 -14.58
N GLY A 411 -24.04 -27.33 -15.26
CA GLY A 411 -23.77 -26.82 -16.60
C GLY A 411 -22.67 -25.75 -16.66
N GLY A 412 -22.72 -24.74 -15.80
CA GLY A 412 -21.81 -23.60 -15.86
C GLY A 412 -21.20 -23.17 -14.52
N LEU A 413 -19.99 -22.63 -14.59
CA LEU A 413 -19.24 -22.08 -13.45
C LEU A 413 -19.03 -20.58 -13.61
N VAL A 414 -19.41 -19.82 -12.60
CA VAL A 414 -19.08 -18.41 -12.42
C VAL A 414 -18.12 -18.31 -11.22
N PHE A 415 -16.93 -17.76 -11.44
CA PHE A 415 -15.92 -17.66 -10.41
C PHE A 415 -15.85 -16.25 -9.85
N VAL A 416 -15.99 -16.11 -8.53
CA VAL A 416 -15.95 -14.81 -7.85
C VAL A 416 -14.54 -14.53 -7.34
N VAL A 417 -13.96 -13.40 -7.76
CA VAL A 417 -12.63 -12.95 -7.39
C VAL A 417 -12.76 -11.61 -6.68
N ARG A 418 -12.41 -11.57 -5.40
CA ARG A 418 -12.44 -10.33 -4.62
C ARG A 418 -11.17 -9.53 -4.86
N GLN A 419 -11.33 -8.20 -5.03
CA GLN A 419 -10.22 -7.27 -5.18
C GLN A 419 -9.24 -7.38 -4.02
N ASP A 420 -7.94 -7.48 -4.34
CA ASP A 420 -6.80 -7.45 -3.42
C ASP A 420 -6.96 -8.41 -2.21
N TYR A 421 -7.37 -9.66 -2.50
CA TYR A 421 -7.68 -10.63 -1.44
C TYR A 421 -6.96 -11.96 -1.64
N ALA A 422 -7.37 -12.80 -2.58
CA ALA A 422 -6.72 -14.07 -2.86
C ALA A 422 -5.49 -13.89 -3.78
N LYS A 423 -4.44 -14.69 -3.58
CA LYS A 423 -3.26 -14.71 -4.46
C LYS A 423 -3.64 -15.26 -5.83
N VAL A 424 -3.07 -14.65 -6.88
CA VAL A 424 -3.29 -15.08 -8.28
C VAL A 424 -3.00 -16.57 -8.48
N SER A 425 -1.91 -17.09 -7.90
CA SER A 425 -1.58 -18.51 -7.98
C SER A 425 -2.70 -19.40 -7.44
N LYS A 426 -3.23 -19.08 -6.24
CA LYS A 426 -4.33 -19.84 -5.63
C LYS A 426 -5.62 -19.77 -6.47
N ILE A 427 -5.89 -18.63 -7.10
CA ILE A 427 -7.05 -18.48 -7.99
C ILE A 427 -6.88 -19.36 -9.22
N LEU A 428 -5.70 -19.34 -9.83
CA LEU A 428 -5.37 -20.18 -10.99
C LEU A 428 -5.47 -21.67 -10.65
N ASP A 429 -4.90 -22.09 -9.53
CA ASP A 429 -4.97 -23.46 -9.03
C ASP A 429 -6.45 -23.87 -8.87
N SER A 430 -7.28 -23.04 -8.22
CA SER A 430 -8.71 -23.32 -8.01
C SER A 430 -9.49 -23.44 -9.32
N ILE A 431 -9.22 -22.59 -10.30
CA ILE A 431 -9.88 -22.64 -11.62
C ILE A 431 -9.42 -23.86 -12.42
N SER A 432 -8.13 -24.19 -12.34
CA SER A 432 -7.55 -25.32 -13.08
C SER A 432 -8.15 -26.67 -12.69
N LEU A 433 -8.65 -26.81 -11.44
CA LEU A 433 -9.32 -28.02 -10.97
C LEU A 433 -10.59 -28.37 -11.77
N PHE A 434 -11.18 -27.37 -12.44
CA PHE A 434 -12.33 -27.55 -13.32
C PHE A 434 -11.95 -27.79 -14.80
N GLY A 435 -10.66 -27.71 -15.15
CA GLY A 435 -10.20 -27.71 -16.54
C GLY A 435 -10.49 -29.00 -17.32
N TYR A 436 -10.63 -30.13 -16.63
CA TYR A 436 -10.90 -31.44 -17.23
C TYR A 436 -12.32 -31.98 -16.98
N SER A 437 -13.24 -31.09 -16.60
CA SER A 437 -14.63 -31.43 -16.24
C SER A 437 -15.62 -31.04 -17.33
N LYS A 438 -16.87 -31.52 -17.21
CA LYS A 438 -17.96 -31.16 -18.12
C LYS A 438 -18.48 -29.72 -17.90
N ILE A 439 -18.27 -29.17 -16.71
CA ILE A 439 -18.73 -27.81 -16.37
C ILE A 439 -18.05 -26.75 -17.25
N LYS A 440 -18.83 -25.85 -17.77
CA LYS A 440 -18.33 -24.78 -18.64
C LYS A 440 -18.00 -23.53 -17.81
N ILE A 441 -16.75 -23.09 -17.85
CA ILE A 441 -16.33 -21.85 -17.16
C ILE A 441 -16.91 -20.66 -17.92
N LEU A 442 -17.98 -20.06 -17.40
CA LEU A 442 -18.64 -18.88 -17.98
C LEU A 442 -17.80 -17.62 -17.84
N GLY A 443 -16.96 -17.55 -16.81
CA GLY A 443 -16.05 -16.45 -16.56
C GLY A 443 -15.98 -16.03 -15.10
N CYS A 444 -15.28 -14.90 -14.86
CA CYS A 444 -15.03 -14.38 -13.54
C CYS A 444 -15.78 -13.07 -13.26
N ILE A 445 -16.28 -12.92 -12.04
CA ILE A 445 -16.83 -11.66 -11.49
C ILE A 445 -15.80 -11.04 -10.58
N PHE A 446 -15.40 -9.80 -10.86
CA PHE A 446 -14.52 -9.01 -10.01
C PHE A 446 -15.34 -8.33 -8.92
N ASN A 447 -15.22 -8.78 -7.68
CA ASN A 447 -16.08 -8.36 -6.58
C ASN A 447 -15.38 -7.38 -5.63
N MET A 448 -16.21 -6.57 -4.94
CA MET A 448 -15.76 -5.54 -3.98
C MET A 448 -14.76 -4.54 -4.59
N ALA A 449 -14.99 -4.14 -5.85
CA ALA A 449 -14.16 -3.16 -6.53
C ALA A 449 -14.20 -1.80 -5.81
N SER A 450 -13.03 -1.26 -5.46
CA SER A 450 -12.84 0.02 -4.78
C SER A 450 -11.88 0.92 -5.57
N GLY A 451 -11.91 2.25 -5.34
CA GLY A 451 -11.00 3.22 -5.97
C GLY A 451 -11.61 3.95 -7.18
N VAL A 452 -10.76 4.49 -8.05
CA VAL A 452 -11.16 5.31 -9.22
C VAL A 452 -12.11 4.60 -10.18
N LEU A 453 -12.17 3.28 -10.13
CA LEU A 453 -13.16 2.45 -10.84
C LEU A 453 -14.60 2.70 -10.36
N SER A 454 -14.79 3.18 -9.12
CA SER A 454 -16.11 3.50 -8.59
C SER A 454 -16.67 4.85 -9.07
N THR A 455 -15.82 5.76 -9.58
CA THR A 455 -16.23 7.13 -9.95
C THR A 455 -16.00 7.51 -11.41
N ARG A 456 -15.03 6.91 -12.11
CA ARG A 456 -14.72 7.26 -13.51
C ARG A 456 -14.86 6.11 -14.53
N GLY A 457 -14.95 4.88 -14.10
CA GLY A 457 -14.93 3.70 -14.98
C GLY A 457 -16.30 3.19 -15.43
N TYR A 458 -17.35 3.48 -14.71
CA TYR A 458 -18.70 2.97 -15.03
C TYR A 458 -19.38 3.71 -16.20
N GLY A 459 -19.07 5.00 -16.40
CA GLY A 459 -19.62 5.77 -17.51
C GLY A 459 -18.89 5.60 -18.86
N ARG A 460 -17.66 5.10 -18.86
CA ARG A 460 -16.85 5.06 -20.10
C ARG A 460 -16.58 3.64 -20.64
N TYR A 461 -16.72 2.59 -19.83
CA TYR A 461 -16.48 1.20 -20.24
C TYR A 461 -17.73 0.33 -20.39
N GLY A 462 -18.91 0.81 -19.98
CA GLY A 462 -20.15 0.06 -20.07
C GLY A 462 -20.94 0.29 -21.38
N TYR A 463 -20.65 1.33 -22.14
CA TYR A 463 -21.48 1.73 -23.30
C TYR A 463 -20.80 1.63 -24.66
N ASN A 464 -19.55 1.24 -24.75
CA ASN A 464 -18.86 1.13 -26.04
C ASN A 464 -18.64 -0.32 -26.47
N SER A 465 -19.73 -1.07 -26.65
CA SER A 465 -19.70 -2.25 -27.49
C SER A 465 -21.12 -2.69 -27.90
N TYR A 466 -21.82 -1.88 -28.66
CA TYR A 466 -22.72 -2.30 -29.74
C TYR A 466 -23.44 -1.07 -30.31
N GLY A 467 -23.14 -0.76 -31.54
CA GLY A 467 -24.04 -0.03 -32.44
C GLY A 467 -23.84 1.49 -32.49
N GLY A 468 -23.27 1.97 -33.56
CA GLY A 468 -23.33 3.39 -33.90
C GLY A 468 -22.35 3.76 -34.98
N TYR A 469 -22.75 3.58 -36.22
CA TYR A 469 -22.18 4.28 -37.37
C TYR A 469 -22.29 5.80 -37.21
N GLY A 470 -21.19 6.51 -37.40
CA GLY A 470 -21.17 7.86 -37.91
C GLY A 470 -21.29 8.99 -36.89
N SER A 471 -20.21 9.65 -36.59
CA SER A 471 -20.06 11.11 -36.72
C SER A 471 -18.59 11.52 -36.59
N TYR A 472 -18.05 12.12 -37.62
CA TYR A 472 -16.77 12.79 -37.68
C TYR A 472 -16.82 14.11 -36.93
N GLY A 473 -15.75 14.42 -36.21
CA GLY A 473 -15.23 15.78 -36.07
C GLY A 473 -15.65 16.56 -34.82
N SER A 474 -14.73 16.75 -33.90
CA SER A 474 -14.35 18.09 -33.42
C SER A 474 -13.08 17.99 -32.59
N TYR A 475 -11.99 18.45 -33.14
CA TYR A 475 -10.79 18.87 -32.42
C TYR A 475 -11.04 20.26 -31.84
N GLY A 476 -10.99 20.40 -30.54
CA GLY A 476 -11.02 21.67 -29.85
C GLY A 476 -9.62 22.11 -29.45
N TYR A 477 -9.00 23.00 -30.18
CA TYR A 477 -7.82 23.78 -29.77
C TYR A 477 -8.25 25.09 -29.11
N GLY A 478 -7.48 25.47 -28.08
CA GLY A 478 -7.71 26.61 -27.21
C GLY A 478 -7.48 27.98 -27.92
N ARG A 479 -8.21 28.86 -27.42
CA ARG A 479 -8.16 30.28 -27.12
C ARG A 479 -6.88 31.04 -27.53
N TYR A 480 -7.00 31.92 -28.55
CA TYR A 480 -6.43 33.28 -28.58
C TYR A 480 -7.36 34.16 -29.43
N GLY A 481 -7.76 35.30 -28.87
CA GLY A 481 -8.60 36.29 -29.52
C GLY A 481 -7.82 37.19 -30.46
N TYR A 482 -8.53 37.77 -31.43
CA TYR A 482 -8.51 39.16 -31.88
C TYR A 482 -9.58 39.32 -32.95
N GLY A 483 -10.22 40.47 -32.92
CA GLY A 483 -11.47 40.84 -33.57
C GLY A 483 -11.39 41.29 -35.05
N TYR A 484 -12.48 41.98 -35.45
CA TYR A 484 -12.87 42.57 -36.73
C TYR A 484 -13.55 41.56 -37.69
N GLY A 485 -14.81 41.73 -38.10
CA GLY A 485 -15.50 42.77 -38.74
C GLY A 485 -16.46 42.17 -39.78
N GLN A 486 -17.75 42.34 -39.60
CA GLN A 486 -18.74 42.87 -40.50
C GLN A 486 -18.95 42.29 -41.94
N TYR A 487 -20.22 42.26 -42.31
CA TYR A 487 -20.90 41.97 -43.60
C TYR A 487 -21.41 40.52 -43.72
N GLY A 488 -22.65 40.24 -44.02
CA GLY A 488 -23.83 40.97 -44.49
C GLY A 488 -24.78 39.95 -45.09
N ASP A 489 -26.02 40.14 -44.77
CA ASP A 489 -27.26 39.87 -45.50
C ASP A 489 -27.38 38.74 -46.56
N TYR A 490 -28.44 37.98 -46.51
CA TYR A 490 -29.59 38.11 -47.41
C TYR A 490 -30.54 36.89 -47.40
N TYR A 491 -31.82 37.22 -47.25
CA TYR A 491 -33.07 36.50 -47.64
C TYR A 491 -33.45 35.19 -46.89
N GLY A 492 -34.65 35.03 -46.51
CA GLY A 492 -35.93 35.71 -46.58
C GLY A 492 -37.06 34.71 -46.39
N ASN A 493 -38.05 35.18 -45.69
CA ASN A 493 -39.50 34.91 -45.83
C ASN A 493 -40.01 33.48 -45.74
N GLU A 494 -41.09 33.20 -45.19
CA GLU A 494 -42.44 33.68 -44.79
C GLU A 494 -43.20 32.44 -44.33
N GLU A 495 -44.16 32.32 -43.55
CA GLU A 495 -45.35 33.04 -43.11
C GLU A 495 -46.04 32.27 -41.98
N ASN A 496 -46.55 32.98 -40.97
CA ASN A 496 -47.97 33.14 -40.56
C ASN A 496 -48.74 31.85 -40.23
N SER A 497 -49.45 31.78 -39.12
CA SER A 497 -50.51 32.59 -38.54
C SER A 497 -50.88 31.98 -37.17
N GLN A 498 -50.98 32.77 -36.11
CA GLN A 498 -52.18 33.33 -35.48
C GLN A 498 -53.19 32.27 -34.99
N VAL A 499 -53.61 32.27 -33.80
CA VAL A 499 -54.37 33.07 -32.85
C VAL A 499 -55.26 32.01 -32.11
N GLU A 500 -55.58 31.96 -30.87
CA GLU A 500 -56.17 32.92 -29.93
C GLU A 500 -56.22 32.36 -28.52
N ASP A 501 -56.16 33.26 -27.60
CA ASP A 501 -56.51 33.15 -26.18
C ASP A 501 -57.98 32.83 -25.94
N ALA A 502 -58.28 32.17 -24.83
CA ALA A 502 -59.47 32.52 -24.03
C ALA A 502 -59.37 31.98 -22.58
N SER A 503 -59.21 32.90 -21.69
CA SER A 503 -59.52 32.87 -20.28
C SER A 503 -61.01 32.63 -20.00
N TYR A 504 -61.36 32.08 -18.88
CA TYR A 504 -62.41 32.53 -17.95
C TYR A 504 -62.55 31.54 -16.77
N THR A 505 -62.18 31.95 -15.58
CA THR A 505 -62.87 32.32 -14.33
C THR A 505 -63.94 31.38 -13.77
N ASP A 506 -63.67 31.07 -12.51
CA ASP A 506 -64.43 31.03 -11.29
C ASP A 506 -65.93 30.57 -11.32
N SER A 507 -66.30 29.71 -10.42
CA SER A 507 -67.03 30.00 -9.20
C SER A 507 -67.56 28.73 -8.53
N ASP A 508 -67.28 28.60 -7.26
CA ASP A 508 -68.11 28.50 -6.06
C ASP A 508 -69.27 27.50 -5.95
N SER A 509 -69.27 26.99 -4.76
CA SER A 509 -70.35 26.56 -3.86
C SER A 509 -70.69 25.07 -3.89
N ALA A 510 -70.40 24.38 -2.83
CA ALA A 510 -71.10 24.32 -1.54
C ALA A 510 -72.21 23.27 -1.52
N ASP A 511 -72.13 22.46 -0.51
CA ASP A 511 -73.16 21.83 0.32
C ASP A 511 -73.69 20.42 0.01
N GLU A 512 -73.47 19.62 1.08
CA GLU A 512 -74.42 18.69 1.75
C GLU A 512 -74.95 17.46 0.95
N ASP A 513 -74.49 16.29 1.34
CA ASP A 513 -75.10 15.38 2.35
C ASP A 513 -74.13 14.21 2.68
#